data_810972186b5cade09be5681a800ac732
#
_entry.id   810972186b5cade09be5681a800ac732
#
_cell.length_a   1.000
_cell.length_b   1.000
_cell.length_c   1.000
_cell.angle_alpha   90.00
_cell.angle_beta   90.00
_cell.angle_gamma   90.00
#
_symmetry.space_group_name_H-M   'P 1'
#
loop_
_entity.id
_entity.type
_entity.pdbx_description
1 polymer ?
#
loop_
_entity_poly.entity_id
_entity_poly.type
_entity_poly.pdbx_seq_one_letter_code
_entity_poly.pdbx_strand_id
1 'polypeptide(L)'
;MIKKFENFNTIKRLFLDDWRVPRDCAQYMWQRKVDCRIFHEEWDIVRSYGQFVKWIDENGIPDLVSFDYDLDDVEELKEDLPIEEWFNLDENRVYKGTDCLRYLIRKCSEVGSTLPECIVHSANPDGCDELKQLIEAN
;
A
#
# COMPACT_ATOMS: atom_id res chain seq x y z
N MET A 1 -15.15 -11.61 -25.36
CA MET A 1 -16.18 -10.55 -25.19
C MET A 1 -16.60 -10.37 -23.75
N ILE A 2 -17.08 -11.39 -23.13
CA ILE A 2 -17.52 -11.37 -21.72
C ILE A 2 -16.37 -10.99 -20.78
N LYS A 3 -15.16 -11.46 -21.05
CA LYS A 3 -13.98 -11.12 -20.26
C LYS A 3 -13.68 -9.63 -20.23
N LYS A 4 -13.98 -8.90 -21.29
CA LYS A 4 -13.78 -7.45 -21.30
C LYS A 4 -14.71 -6.74 -20.34
N PHE A 5 -15.94 -7.21 -20.21
CA PHE A 5 -16.88 -6.65 -19.25
C PHE A 5 -16.47 -6.91 -17.82
N GLU A 6 -15.95 -8.09 -17.55
CA GLU A 6 -15.42 -8.43 -16.23
C GLU A 6 -14.27 -7.53 -15.87
N ASN A 7 -13.35 -7.23 -16.81
CA ASN A 7 -12.22 -6.37 -16.59
C ASN A 7 -12.61 -4.91 -16.33
N PHE A 8 -13.67 -4.41 -16.94
CA PHE A 8 -14.16 -3.05 -16.71
C PHE A 8 -14.60 -2.82 -15.28
N ASN A 9 -15.11 -3.85 -14.62
CA ASN A 9 -15.63 -3.78 -13.27
C ASN A 9 -14.61 -4.20 -12.21
N THR A 10 -13.39 -4.55 -12.65
CA THR A 10 -12.34 -4.95 -11.72
C THR A 10 -11.74 -3.73 -11.08
N ILE A 11 -11.90 -3.62 -9.76
CA ILE A 11 -11.29 -2.59 -8.95
C ILE A 11 -10.06 -3.17 -8.29
N LYS A 12 -8.95 -2.44 -8.36
CA LYS A 12 -7.67 -2.85 -7.78
C LYS A 12 -7.54 -2.28 -6.39
N ARG A 13 -7.58 -3.14 -5.37
CA ARG A 13 -7.45 -2.75 -3.98
C ARG A 13 -6.21 -3.41 -3.38
N LEU A 14 -5.35 -2.59 -2.79
CA LEU A 14 -4.06 -3.04 -2.28
C LEU A 14 -3.98 -2.79 -0.78
N PHE A 15 -3.77 -3.86 -0.02
CA PHE A 15 -3.64 -3.83 1.44
C PHE A 15 -2.20 -4.10 1.83
N LEU A 16 -1.56 -3.11 2.43
CA LEU A 16 -0.17 -3.20 2.89
C LEU A 16 -0.12 -3.42 4.39
N ASP A 17 0.35 -4.59 4.81
CA ASP A 17 0.54 -4.91 6.22
C ASP A 17 1.49 -6.11 6.30
N ASP A 18 2.46 -6.08 7.20
CA ASP A 18 3.48 -7.12 7.27
C ASP A 18 2.96 -8.46 7.81
N TRP A 19 1.82 -8.48 8.50
CA TRP A 19 1.28 -9.73 9.03
C TRP A 19 -0.25 -9.82 9.11
N ARG A 20 -0.96 -8.69 9.14
CA ARG A 20 -2.43 -8.67 9.26
C ARG A 20 -3.10 -8.88 7.91
N VAL A 21 -4.35 -9.34 7.98
CA VAL A 21 -5.30 -9.29 6.88
C VAL A 21 -6.38 -8.25 7.23
N PRO A 22 -7.20 -7.79 6.28
CA PRO A 22 -8.18 -6.74 6.57
C PRO A 22 -9.08 -7.04 7.77
N ARG A 23 -9.47 -8.30 7.94
CA ARG A 23 -10.31 -8.73 9.06
C ARG A 23 -9.69 -8.44 10.42
N ASP A 24 -8.37 -8.52 10.53
CA ASP A 24 -7.65 -8.33 11.80
C ASP A 24 -7.76 -6.90 12.31
N CYS A 25 -8.06 -5.96 11.44
CA CYS A 25 -8.23 -4.56 11.82
C CYS A 25 -9.40 -4.36 12.79
N ALA A 26 -10.35 -5.29 12.83
CA ALA A 26 -11.46 -5.24 13.78
C ALA A 26 -11.01 -5.25 15.24
N GLN A 27 -9.84 -5.82 15.53
CA GLN A 27 -9.33 -5.95 16.89
C GLN A 27 -9.06 -4.61 17.58
N TYR A 28 -8.80 -3.55 16.81
CA TYR A 28 -8.52 -2.22 17.35
C TYR A 28 -9.41 -1.12 16.78
N MET A 29 -10.37 -1.47 15.96
CA MET A 29 -11.28 -0.52 15.33
C MET A 29 -12.10 0.29 16.33
N TRP A 30 -12.52 -0.34 17.43
CA TRP A 30 -13.33 0.34 18.43
C TRP A 30 -12.58 1.48 19.10
N GLN A 31 -11.27 1.50 19.01
CA GLN A 31 -10.43 2.56 19.55
C GLN A 31 -10.22 3.70 18.55
N ARG A 32 -10.49 3.47 17.27
CA ARG A 32 -10.24 4.42 16.19
C ARG A 32 -11.29 4.31 15.12
N LYS A 33 -11.49 5.42 14.42
CA LYS A 33 -12.28 5.37 13.19
C LYS A 33 -11.45 4.72 12.10
N VAL A 34 -11.78 3.49 11.77
CA VAL A 34 -11.25 2.80 10.60
C VAL A 34 -12.34 2.81 9.55
N ASP A 35 -11.95 3.05 8.30
CA ASP A 35 -12.87 3.03 7.18
C ASP A 35 -13.43 1.61 7.04
N CYS A 36 -14.75 1.45 7.16
CA CYS A 36 -15.38 0.13 7.14
C CYS A 36 -15.28 -0.57 5.80
N ARG A 37 -14.90 0.13 4.72
CA ARG A 37 -14.62 -0.51 3.44
C ARG A 37 -13.57 -1.60 3.58
N ILE A 38 -12.67 -1.50 4.54
CA ILE A 38 -11.62 -2.49 4.77
C ILE A 38 -12.18 -3.91 4.98
N PHE A 39 -13.42 -4.04 5.47
CA PHE A 39 -14.05 -5.32 5.76
C PHE A 39 -14.93 -5.84 4.63
N HIS A 40 -15.34 -4.99 3.72
CA HIS A 40 -16.32 -5.31 2.69
C HIS A 40 -15.71 -5.49 1.31
N GLU A 41 -14.44 -5.13 1.15
CA GLU A 41 -13.78 -5.14 -0.13
C GLU A 41 -12.86 -6.36 -0.26
N GLU A 42 -12.65 -6.79 -1.49
CA GLU A 42 -11.62 -7.78 -1.78
C GLU A 42 -10.29 -7.07 -1.99
N TRP A 43 -9.25 -7.57 -1.36
CA TRP A 43 -7.95 -6.95 -1.35
C TRP A 43 -6.86 -7.88 -1.84
N ASP A 44 -5.95 -7.34 -2.65
CA ASP A 44 -4.64 -7.95 -2.83
C ASP A 44 -3.78 -7.53 -1.64
N ILE A 45 -3.05 -8.47 -1.06
CA ILE A 45 -2.27 -8.23 0.15
C ILE A 45 -0.79 -8.28 -0.18
N VAL A 46 -0.07 -7.23 0.24
CA VAL A 46 1.39 -7.18 0.16
C VAL A 46 1.97 -6.95 1.55
N ARG A 47 3.12 -7.56 1.80
CA ARG A 47 3.69 -7.69 3.13
C ARG A 47 4.90 -6.81 3.40
N SER A 48 5.46 -6.21 2.36
CA SER A 48 6.71 -5.48 2.47
C SER A 48 6.80 -4.36 1.44
N TYR A 49 7.80 -3.51 1.60
CA TYR A 49 8.13 -2.48 0.61
C TYR A 49 8.40 -3.11 -0.76
N GLY A 50 9.22 -4.16 -0.80
CA GLY A 50 9.55 -4.85 -2.04
C GLY A 50 8.32 -5.40 -2.75
N GLN A 51 7.45 -6.08 -2.00
CA GLN A 51 6.20 -6.62 -2.55
C GLN A 51 5.25 -5.51 -3.03
N PHE A 52 5.21 -4.39 -2.32
CA PHE A 52 4.41 -3.24 -2.71
C PHE A 52 4.86 -2.68 -4.05
N VAL A 53 6.16 -2.42 -4.19
CA VAL A 53 6.75 -1.91 -5.43
C VAL A 53 6.50 -2.86 -6.59
N LYS A 54 6.73 -4.15 -6.37
CA LYS A 54 6.50 -5.19 -7.38
C LYS A 54 5.05 -5.22 -7.84
N TRP A 55 4.11 -5.13 -6.90
CA TRP A 55 2.69 -5.12 -7.24
C TRP A 55 2.33 -3.93 -8.13
N ILE A 56 2.81 -2.74 -7.80
CA ILE A 56 2.58 -1.53 -8.60
C ILE A 56 3.21 -1.69 -10.00
N ASP A 57 4.43 -2.22 -10.06
CA ASP A 57 5.11 -2.44 -11.33
C ASP A 57 4.33 -3.38 -12.25
N GLU A 58 3.76 -4.43 -11.69
CA GLU A 58 3.02 -5.44 -12.46
C GLU A 58 1.58 -5.05 -12.78
N ASN A 59 0.92 -4.29 -11.91
CA ASN A 59 -0.52 -4.01 -12.00
C ASN A 59 -0.87 -2.56 -12.31
N GLY A 60 0.08 -1.65 -12.18
CA GLY A 60 -0.18 -0.21 -12.31
C GLY A 60 -0.72 0.40 -11.03
N ILE A 61 -1.25 1.61 -11.15
CA ILE A 61 -1.77 2.36 -9.99
C ILE A 61 -3.06 1.70 -9.50
N PRO A 62 -3.16 1.38 -8.19
CA PRO A 62 -4.40 0.83 -7.66
C PRO A 62 -5.49 1.88 -7.55
N ASP A 63 -6.74 1.43 -7.36
CA ASP A 63 -7.88 2.32 -7.15
C ASP A 63 -8.04 2.70 -5.68
N LEU A 64 -7.64 1.81 -4.79
CA LEU A 64 -7.73 2.00 -3.35
C LEU A 64 -6.55 1.31 -2.68
N VAL A 65 -5.90 1.99 -1.75
CA VAL A 65 -4.78 1.43 -0.97
C VAL A 65 -5.05 1.64 0.50
N SER A 66 -4.80 0.60 1.30
CA SER A 66 -4.83 0.70 2.75
C SER A 66 -3.41 0.50 3.29
N PHE A 67 -2.91 1.45 4.05
CA PHE A 67 -1.54 1.48 4.53
C PHE A 67 -1.41 1.13 6.00
N ASP A 68 -0.50 0.20 6.31
CA ASP A 68 0.12 0.09 7.61
C ASP A 68 1.36 1.00 7.64
N TYR A 69 1.79 1.39 8.82
CA TYR A 69 2.99 2.21 8.99
C TYR A 69 4.23 1.35 9.24
N ASP A 70 4.17 0.47 10.25
CA ASP A 70 5.30 -0.36 10.64
C ASP A 70 5.35 -1.64 9.80
N LEU A 71 6.46 -1.84 9.11
CA LEU A 71 6.73 -3.02 8.32
C LEU A 71 8.01 -3.65 8.87
N ASP A 72 7.87 -4.47 9.88
CA ASP A 72 9.00 -5.02 10.63
C ASP A 72 9.75 -6.13 9.92
N ASP A 73 9.33 -6.47 8.73
CA ASP A 73 9.85 -7.61 8.03
C ASP A 73 11.22 -7.34 7.41
N VAL A 74 12.18 -8.21 7.74
CA VAL A 74 13.53 -8.16 7.18
C VAL A 74 13.53 -9.04 5.95
N GLU A 75 13.15 -8.50 4.82
CA GLU A 75 13.16 -9.22 3.56
C GLU A 75 14.41 -8.97 2.76
N GLU A 76 14.70 -9.92 1.88
CA GLU A 76 15.68 -9.73 0.83
C GLU A 76 15.06 -8.85 -0.25
N LEU A 77 15.09 -7.55 -0.02
CA LEU A 77 14.41 -6.55 -0.84
C LEU A 77 14.70 -6.68 -2.33
N LYS A 78 15.93 -7.08 -2.69
CA LYS A 78 16.32 -7.21 -4.10
C LYS A 78 15.54 -8.27 -4.86
N GLU A 79 15.07 -9.31 -4.18
CA GLU A 79 14.32 -10.37 -4.84
C GLU A 79 12.96 -9.89 -5.34
N ASP A 80 12.35 -8.98 -4.61
CA ASP A 80 11.02 -8.48 -4.93
C ASP A 80 11.04 -7.22 -5.80
N LEU A 81 12.14 -6.48 -5.82
CA LEU A 81 12.20 -5.20 -6.52
C LEU A 81 12.57 -5.37 -8.00
N PRO A 82 11.95 -4.55 -8.88
CA PRO A 82 12.46 -4.41 -10.25
C PRO A 82 13.90 -3.90 -10.21
N ILE A 83 14.69 -4.30 -11.22
CA ILE A 83 16.11 -3.98 -11.26
C ILE A 83 16.37 -2.47 -11.25
N GLU A 84 15.46 -1.67 -11.81
CA GLU A 84 15.57 -0.22 -11.85
C GLU A 84 15.54 0.41 -10.46
N GLU A 85 14.92 -0.28 -9.49
CA GLU A 85 14.82 0.22 -8.12
C GLU A 85 16.03 -0.14 -7.27
N TRP A 86 16.88 -1.05 -7.73
CA TRP A 86 18.05 -1.48 -6.95
C TRP A 86 19.02 -0.33 -6.64
N PHE A 87 19.12 0.63 -7.54
CA PHE A 87 20.03 1.78 -7.36
C PHE A 87 19.59 2.71 -6.24
N ASN A 88 18.32 2.72 -5.91
CA ASN A 88 17.74 3.56 -4.85
C ASN A 88 17.58 2.80 -3.52
N LEU A 89 17.95 1.53 -3.52
CA LEU A 89 17.76 0.66 -2.36
C LEU A 89 18.86 0.86 -1.34
N ASP A 90 18.46 1.14 -0.10
CA ASP A 90 19.34 1.10 1.06
C ASP A 90 19.07 -0.19 1.84
N GLU A 91 19.97 -1.15 1.74
CA GLU A 91 19.83 -2.46 2.38
C GLU A 91 19.92 -2.41 3.91
N ASN A 92 20.45 -1.32 4.46
CA ASN A 92 20.58 -1.12 5.90
C ASN A 92 19.38 -0.39 6.50
N ARG A 93 18.44 0.01 5.67
CA ARG A 93 17.28 0.78 6.09
C ARG A 93 16.07 -0.12 6.28
N VAL A 94 15.33 0.15 7.36
CA VAL A 94 14.00 -0.45 7.55
C VAL A 94 12.98 0.43 6.82
N TYR A 95 12.33 -0.16 5.83
CA TYR A 95 11.31 0.55 5.05
C TYR A 95 9.95 0.48 5.76
N LYS A 96 9.21 1.58 5.70
CA LYS A 96 7.92 1.75 6.36
C LYS A 96 6.81 2.06 5.36
N GLY A 97 5.58 2.09 5.85
CA GLY A 97 4.42 2.46 5.03
C GLY A 97 4.57 3.79 4.33
N THR A 98 5.21 4.78 4.97
CA THR A 98 5.50 6.07 4.35
C THR A 98 6.44 5.95 3.13
N ASP A 99 7.35 5.01 3.15
CA ASP A 99 8.23 4.75 2.00
C ASP A 99 7.43 4.20 0.82
N CYS A 100 6.49 3.29 1.11
CA CYS A 100 5.58 2.76 0.09
C CYS A 100 4.71 3.86 -0.50
N LEU A 101 4.18 4.72 0.35
CA LEU A 101 3.35 5.84 -0.09
C LEU A 101 4.15 6.83 -0.96
N ARG A 102 5.39 7.14 -0.58
CA ARG A 102 6.27 7.99 -1.38
C ARG A 102 6.56 7.37 -2.75
N TYR A 103 6.77 6.08 -2.80
CA TYR A 103 6.93 5.36 -4.07
C TYR A 103 5.68 5.52 -4.94
N LEU A 104 4.50 5.33 -4.36
CA LEU A 104 3.22 5.46 -5.07
C LEU A 104 3.03 6.88 -5.60
N ILE A 105 3.32 7.89 -4.79
CA ILE A 105 3.24 9.31 -5.19
C ILE A 105 4.15 9.57 -6.39
N ARG A 106 5.38 9.08 -6.33
CA ARG A 106 6.34 9.23 -7.43
C ARG A 106 5.82 8.57 -8.71
N LYS A 107 5.30 7.36 -8.60
CA LYS A 107 4.75 6.63 -9.75
C LYS A 107 3.55 7.33 -10.36
N CYS A 108 2.67 7.84 -9.55
CA CYS A 108 1.53 8.64 -10.02
C CYS A 108 2.00 9.85 -10.83
N SER A 109 3.02 10.55 -10.33
CA SER A 109 3.61 11.68 -11.03
C SER A 109 4.22 11.27 -12.37
N GLU A 110 4.94 10.16 -12.41
CA GLU A 110 5.58 9.65 -13.62
C GLU A 110 4.58 9.29 -14.72
N VAL A 111 3.44 8.74 -14.35
CA VAL A 111 2.42 8.32 -15.33
C VAL A 111 1.32 9.35 -15.55
N GLY A 112 1.42 10.51 -14.92
CA GLY A 112 0.43 11.58 -15.07
C GLY A 112 -0.89 11.29 -14.40
N SER A 113 -0.90 10.50 -13.33
CA SER A 113 -2.08 10.12 -12.58
C SER A 113 -2.16 10.88 -11.26
N THR A 114 -3.37 11.07 -10.74
CA THR A 114 -3.58 11.57 -9.38
C THR A 114 -3.36 10.43 -8.39
N LEU A 115 -3.06 10.78 -7.13
CA LEU A 115 -2.98 9.78 -6.06
C LEU A 115 -4.33 9.10 -5.90
N PRO A 116 -4.38 7.75 -5.82
CA PRO A 116 -5.63 7.04 -5.59
C PRO A 116 -6.18 7.30 -4.18
N GLU A 117 -7.38 6.83 -3.92
CA GLU A 117 -7.92 6.83 -2.57
C GLU A 117 -7.02 6.02 -1.64
N CYS A 118 -6.67 6.59 -0.48
CA CYS A 118 -5.80 5.97 0.51
C CYS A 118 -6.49 5.90 1.86
N ILE A 119 -6.40 4.74 2.50
CA ILE A 119 -6.87 4.49 3.85
C ILE A 119 -5.66 4.19 4.72
N VAL A 120 -5.72 4.56 5.99
CA VAL A 120 -4.68 4.23 6.97
C VAL A 120 -5.28 3.33 8.03
N HIS A 121 -4.70 2.16 8.22
CA HIS A 121 -5.18 1.18 9.19
C HIS A 121 -4.16 0.82 10.28
N SER A 122 -3.05 1.53 10.35
CA SER A 122 -1.99 1.25 11.32
C SER A 122 -2.46 1.42 12.77
N ALA A 123 -1.95 0.57 13.65
CA ALA A 123 -2.15 0.69 15.10
C ALA A 123 -1.24 1.74 15.75
N ASN A 124 -0.27 2.28 15.02
CA ASN A 124 0.67 3.28 15.50
C ASN A 124 0.10 4.69 15.29
N PRO A 125 -0.25 5.44 16.38
CA PRO A 125 -0.87 6.76 16.24
C PRO A 125 0.00 7.77 15.48
N ASP A 126 1.29 7.82 15.79
CA ASP A 126 2.21 8.76 15.14
C ASP A 126 2.41 8.41 13.68
N GLY A 127 2.49 7.11 13.39
CA GLY A 127 2.58 6.61 12.02
C GLY A 127 1.33 6.92 11.21
N CYS A 128 0.14 6.80 11.82
CA CYS A 128 -1.11 7.21 11.17
C CYS A 128 -1.08 8.69 10.78
N ASP A 129 -0.61 9.55 11.69
CA ASP A 129 -0.56 10.97 11.45
C ASP A 129 0.42 11.31 10.31
N GLU A 130 1.59 10.68 10.29
CA GLU A 130 2.56 10.86 9.20
C GLU A 130 1.97 10.46 7.84
N LEU A 131 1.32 9.30 7.78
CA LEU A 131 0.69 8.82 6.54
C LEU A 131 -0.41 9.77 6.08
N LYS A 132 -1.28 10.19 6.99
CA LYS A 132 -2.38 11.10 6.66
C LYS A 132 -1.88 12.45 6.17
N GLN A 133 -0.86 13.01 6.81
CA GLN A 133 -0.26 14.27 6.38
C GLN A 133 0.33 14.15 4.97
N LEU A 134 0.99 13.06 4.68
CA LEU A 134 1.58 12.84 3.36
C LEU A 134 0.50 12.66 2.29
N ILE A 135 -0.59 11.97 2.60
CA ILE A 135 -1.73 11.82 1.69
C ILE A 135 -2.35 13.19 1.39
N GLU A 136 -2.60 13.98 2.43
CA GLU A 136 -3.22 15.30 2.30
C GLU A 136 -2.38 16.29 1.50
N ALA A 137 -1.05 16.18 1.58
CA ALA A 137 -0.14 17.03 0.84
C ALA A 137 -0.08 16.71 -0.67
N ASN A 138 -0.67 15.63 -1.08
CA ASN A 138 -0.64 15.16 -2.45
C ASN A 138 -2.02 14.82 -2.99
#